data_1d33e3e9245caab0d22230f23854bfa8
#
_entry.id   1d33e3e9245caab0d22230f23854bfa8
#
_cell.length_a   1.000
_cell.length_b   1.000
_cell.length_c   1.000
_cell.angle_alpha   90.00
_cell.angle_beta   90.00
_cell.angle_gamma   90.00
#
_symmetry.space_group_name_H-M   'P 1'
#
loop_
_entity.id
_entity.type
_entity.pdbx_description
1 polymer ?
#
loop_
_entity_poly.entity_id
_entity_poly.type
_entity_poly.pdbx_seq_one_letter_code
_entity_poly.pdbx_strand_id
1 'polypeptide(L)'
;TQQEVAEFVYLRSGNVKMEKMMEQQQLKKCPIGIQTFEEIINKGYLYIDKTEYVYRMAHGASKYCFLSRPRRFGKSLLTSTLHSYFAGKKDLFRGLAIEKLETEWTEYPVLHFDMSLAKHVDKDTLESMLSFQLSGYEQIYGKAEEAVKLNDRMTSLIMRANEQTGRQVVVLIDEYDAPLLDVMHEETDLPVLRNVMRNFYSPLKACDPYLRFVFLTGITKFSQLSIFSELNNILNISMLKPYAAICGITQEEMQEQMTAYIERLAVSQEMSKEETLQKLKEKYDGYHFTWPSPDIYNPFSLLNAFANDELNNYWFGSGTPTYLIEMLRKFHVL
;
A
#
# COMPACT_ATOMS: atom_id res chain seq x y z
N THR A 1 -5.42 -45.17 -40.30
CA THR A 1 -4.05 -45.25 -40.90
C THR A 1 -3.09 -44.41 -40.10
N GLN A 2 -1.78 -44.65 -40.23
CA GLN A 2 -0.76 -43.86 -39.56
C GLN A 2 -0.87 -42.35 -39.88
N GLN A 3 -1.41 -42.02 -41.03
CA GLN A 3 -1.60 -40.66 -41.50
C GLN A 3 -2.77 -39.97 -40.74
N GLU A 4 -3.86 -40.67 -40.47
CA GLU A 4 -5.00 -40.15 -39.69
C GLU A 4 -4.62 -39.92 -38.21
N VAL A 5 -3.76 -40.77 -37.66
CA VAL A 5 -3.27 -40.59 -36.27
C VAL A 5 -2.33 -39.36 -36.19
N ALA A 6 -1.48 -39.16 -37.20
CA ALA A 6 -0.61 -37.99 -37.25
C ALA A 6 -1.39 -36.68 -37.42
N GLU A 7 -2.45 -36.69 -38.22
CA GLU A 7 -3.33 -35.54 -38.44
C GLU A 7 -4.16 -35.22 -37.15
N PHE A 8 -4.62 -36.26 -36.45
CA PHE A 8 -5.34 -36.12 -35.19
C PHE A 8 -4.42 -35.58 -34.06
N VAL A 9 -3.18 -36.03 -34.00
CA VAL A 9 -2.17 -35.53 -33.05
C VAL A 9 -1.80 -34.09 -33.38
N TYR A 10 -1.68 -33.74 -34.66
CA TYR A 10 -1.39 -32.34 -35.08
C TYR A 10 -2.54 -31.40 -34.76
N LEU A 11 -3.79 -31.80 -35.02
CA LEU A 11 -4.98 -31.01 -34.70
C LEU A 11 -5.15 -30.84 -33.17
N ARG A 12 -4.87 -31.87 -32.38
CA ARG A 12 -4.94 -31.83 -30.94
C ARG A 12 -3.86 -30.94 -30.34
N SER A 13 -2.63 -30.99 -30.89
CA SER A 13 -1.55 -30.09 -30.47
C SER A 13 -1.79 -28.63 -30.88
N GLY A 14 -2.41 -28.41 -32.02
CA GLY A 14 -2.84 -27.10 -32.50
C GLY A 14 -3.96 -26.51 -31.62
N ASN A 15 -4.93 -27.32 -31.24
CA ASN A 15 -6.03 -26.88 -30.34
C ASN A 15 -5.51 -26.58 -28.94
N VAL A 16 -4.63 -27.40 -28.37
CA VAL A 16 -4.00 -27.13 -27.06
C VAL A 16 -3.14 -25.87 -27.11
N LYS A 17 -2.45 -25.62 -28.23
CA LYS A 17 -1.67 -24.40 -28.41
C LYS A 17 -2.57 -23.18 -28.56
N MET A 18 -3.70 -23.31 -29.23
CA MET A 18 -4.70 -22.25 -29.41
C MET A 18 -5.46 -21.97 -28.09
N GLU A 19 -5.82 -23.00 -27.33
CA GLU A 19 -6.41 -22.84 -25.99
C GLU A 19 -5.44 -22.15 -25.03
N LYS A 20 -4.17 -22.53 -25.00
CA LYS A 20 -3.13 -21.85 -24.22
C LYS A 20 -2.88 -20.41 -24.67
N MET A 21 -2.96 -20.13 -25.99
CA MET A 21 -2.90 -18.77 -26.49
C MET A 21 -4.12 -17.95 -26.13
N MET A 22 -5.32 -18.55 -26.10
CA MET A 22 -6.54 -17.89 -25.65
C MET A 22 -6.55 -17.68 -24.14
N GLU A 23 -6.05 -18.61 -23.35
CA GLU A 23 -5.81 -18.43 -21.91
C GLU A 23 -4.79 -17.31 -21.63
N GLN A 24 -3.72 -17.21 -22.42
CA GLN A 24 -2.74 -16.12 -22.33
C GLN A 24 -3.34 -14.75 -22.67
N GLN A 25 -4.34 -14.69 -23.56
CA GLN A 25 -5.09 -13.46 -23.87
C GLN A 25 -6.08 -13.07 -22.77
N GLN A 26 -6.44 -13.97 -21.87
CA GLN A 26 -7.40 -13.75 -20.78
C GLN A 26 -6.74 -13.42 -19.43
N LEU A 27 -5.41 -13.34 -19.36
CA LEU A 27 -4.73 -12.95 -18.13
C LEU A 27 -5.10 -11.52 -17.73
N LYS A 28 -5.41 -11.33 -16.44
CA LYS A 28 -5.62 -10.01 -15.86
C LYS A 28 -4.36 -9.16 -16.05
N LYS A 29 -4.55 -7.89 -16.38
CA LYS A 29 -3.43 -6.95 -16.49
C LYS A 29 -2.79 -6.71 -15.13
N CYS A 30 -1.47 -6.59 -15.10
CA CYS A 30 -0.75 -6.16 -13.92
C CYS A 30 -1.03 -4.67 -13.66
N PRO A 31 -1.35 -4.27 -12.41
CA PRO A 31 -1.70 -2.89 -12.08
C PRO A 31 -0.45 -2.02 -11.94
N ILE A 32 0.09 -1.52 -13.06
CA ILE A 32 1.25 -0.63 -13.04
C ILE A 32 0.79 0.79 -12.75
N GLY A 33 1.29 1.37 -11.65
CA GLY A 33 0.97 2.74 -11.24
C GLY A 33 -0.44 2.91 -10.67
N ILE A 34 -1.22 1.85 -10.51
CA ILE A 34 -2.55 1.87 -9.92
C ILE A 34 -2.43 1.43 -8.46
N GLN A 35 -2.85 2.30 -7.53
CA GLN A 35 -2.73 2.08 -6.09
C GLN A 35 -4.09 2.08 -5.38
N THR A 36 -5.19 2.22 -6.13
CA THR A 36 -6.54 2.22 -5.58
C THR A 36 -7.15 0.83 -5.70
N PHE A 37 -7.42 0.20 -4.56
CA PHE A 37 -7.98 -1.15 -4.49
C PHE A 37 -9.28 -1.29 -5.26
N GLU A 38 -10.21 -0.35 -5.07
CA GLU A 38 -11.50 -0.35 -5.78
C GLU A 38 -11.33 -0.33 -7.30
N GLU A 39 -10.39 0.47 -7.81
CA GLU A 39 -10.09 0.52 -9.25
C GLU A 39 -9.50 -0.80 -9.76
N ILE A 40 -8.58 -1.40 -9.01
CA ILE A 40 -7.98 -2.69 -9.36
C ILE A 40 -9.05 -3.77 -9.48
N ILE A 41 -9.93 -3.87 -8.50
CA ILE A 41 -10.99 -4.88 -8.49
C ILE A 41 -12.02 -4.60 -9.59
N ASN A 42 -12.53 -3.38 -9.70
CA ASN A 42 -13.59 -3.03 -10.67
C ASN A 42 -13.13 -3.14 -12.12
N LYS A 43 -11.87 -2.85 -12.42
CA LYS A 43 -11.30 -2.97 -13.76
C LYS A 43 -10.70 -4.34 -14.06
N GLY A 44 -10.75 -5.27 -13.12
CA GLY A 44 -10.27 -6.64 -13.30
C GLY A 44 -8.76 -6.77 -13.43
N TYR A 45 -7.99 -5.89 -12.79
CA TYR A 45 -6.52 -6.05 -12.69
C TYR A 45 -6.14 -7.18 -11.73
N LEU A 46 -4.93 -7.68 -11.88
CA LEU A 46 -4.37 -8.64 -10.93
C LEU A 46 -4.23 -8.00 -9.54
N TYR A 47 -4.74 -8.68 -8.53
CA TYR A 47 -4.57 -8.32 -7.13
C TYR A 47 -3.94 -9.48 -6.35
N ILE A 48 -2.80 -9.25 -5.76
CA ILE A 48 -2.17 -10.21 -4.84
C ILE A 48 -2.82 -10.03 -3.47
N ASP A 49 -3.56 -11.04 -3.03
CA ASP A 49 -4.46 -10.95 -1.88
C ASP A 49 -3.70 -10.74 -0.57
N LYS A 50 -3.89 -9.58 0.04
CA LYS A 50 -3.37 -9.18 1.36
C LYS A 50 -4.50 -8.98 2.38
N THR A 51 -5.73 -9.39 2.06
CA THR A 51 -6.90 -9.08 2.88
C THR A 51 -6.95 -9.81 4.22
N GLU A 52 -6.23 -10.93 4.36
CA GLU A 52 -6.05 -11.57 5.67
C GLU A 52 -5.35 -10.63 6.67
N TYR A 53 -4.36 -9.87 6.21
CA TYR A 53 -3.69 -8.85 7.04
C TYR A 53 -4.61 -7.70 7.40
N VAL A 54 -5.46 -7.27 6.48
CA VAL A 54 -6.49 -6.26 6.73
C VAL A 54 -7.41 -6.68 7.87
N TYR A 55 -7.93 -7.90 7.82
CA TYR A 55 -8.76 -8.46 8.89
C TYR A 55 -8.02 -8.54 10.22
N ARG A 56 -6.79 -9.03 10.21
CA ARG A 56 -5.93 -9.15 11.40
C ARG A 56 -5.66 -7.80 12.06
N MET A 57 -5.37 -6.77 11.26
CA MET A 57 -5.17 -5.41 11.77
C MET A 57 -6.44 -4.83 12.38
N ALA A 58 -7.56 -4.98 11.70
CA ALA A 58 -8.85 -4.44 12.14
C ALA A 58 -9.37 -5.08 13.43
N HIS A 59 -9.00 -6.32 13.71
CA HIS A 59 -9.40 -7.08 14.90
C HIS A 59 -8.26 -7.30 15.89
N GLY A 60 -7.14 -6.59 15.72
CA GLY A 60 -5.99 -6.64 16.61
C GLY A 60 -6.20 -5.90 17.93
N ALA A 61 -5.23 -6.04 18.82
CA ALA A 61 -5.28 -5.44 20.15
C ALA A 61 -5.13 -3.91 20.13
N SER A 62 -4.45 -3.36 19.13
CA SER A 62 -4.26 -1.91 18.97
C SER A 62 -5.07 -1.37 17.80
N LYS A 63 -5.79 -0.27 18.04
CA LYS A 63 -6.45 0.49 16.98
C LYS A 63 -5.56 1.49 16.26
N TYR A 64 -4.34 1.71 16.76
CA TYR A 64 -3.33 2.57 16.13
C TYR A 64 -2.22 1.70 15.59
N CYS A 65 -2.06 1.66 14.26
CA CYS A 65 -1.04 0.87 13.59
C CYS A 65 -0.16 1.75 12.70
N PHE A 66 1.13 1.46 12.71
CA PHE A 66 2.12 2.10 11.87
C PHE A 66 2.90 1.07 11.05
N LEU A 67 3.07 1.35 9.76
CA LEU A 67 3.86 0.54 8.84
C LEU A 67 4.86 1.40 8.06
N SER A 68 6.14 1.08 8.17
CA SER A 68 7.16 1.57 7.25
C SER A 68 7.60 0.47 6.29
N ARG A 69 7.71 0.84 5.02
CA ARG A 69 8.24 0.00 3.94
C ARG A 69 8.90 0.90 2.89
N PRO A 70 9.81 0.38 2.08
CA PRO A 70 10.40 1.15 0.98
C PRO A 70 9.34 1.69 0.03
N ARG A 71 9.72 2.69 -0.77
CA ARG A 71 8.86 3.21 -1.84
C ARG A 71 8.48 2.09 -2.81
N ARG A 72 7.27 2.19 -3.39
CA ARG A 72 6.74 1.24 -4.40
C ARG A 72 6.60 -0.18 -3.90
N PHE A 73 6.39 -0.34 -2.60
CA PHE A 73 6.22 -1.63 -1.95
C PHE A 73 4.76 -2.01 -1.69
N GLY A 74 3.80 -1.19 -2.14
CA GLY A 74 2.37 -1.49 -2.00
C GLY A 74 1.70 -0.89 -0.76
N LYS A 75 2.33 0.06 -0.06
CA LYS A 75 1.73 0.72 1.11
C LYS A 75 0.44 1.46 0.80
N SER A 76 0.43 2.24 -0.28
CA SER A 76 -0.76 3.01 -0.69
C SER A 76 -1.90 2.09 -1.12
N LEU A 77 -1.61 0.98 -1.77
CA LEU A 77 -2.61 -0.04 -2.09
C LEU A 77 -3.20 -0.67 -0.83
N LEU A 78 -2.37 -1.00 0.15
CA LEU A 78 -2.83 -1.52 1.44
C LEU A 78 -3.73 -0.51 2.16
N THR A 79 -3.35 0.76 2.20
CA THR A 79 -4.15 1.84 2.79
C THR A 79 -5.48 1.98 2.07
N SER A 80 -5.49 1.93 0.75
CA SER A 80 -6.71 1.94 -0.07
C SER A 80 -7.60 0.72 0.18
N THR A 81 -7.01 -0.44 0.40
CA THR A 81 -7.74 -1.68 0.75
C THR A 81 -8.43 -1.54 2.11
N LEU A 82 -7.73 -1.00 3.11
CA LEU A 82 -8.31 -0.66 4.41
C LEU A 82 -9.45 0.35 4.29
N HIS A 83 -9.32 1.35 3.43
CA HIS A 83 -10.37 2.32 3.15
C HIS A 83 -11.65 1.61 2.66
N SER A 84 -11.55 0.80 1.65
CA SER A 84 -12.71 0.06 1.11
C SER A 84 -13.30 -0.91 2.13
N TYR A 85 -12.47 -1.56 2.94
CA TYR A 85 -12.92 -2.45 4.00
C TYR A 85 -13.73 -1.69 5.08
N PHE A 86 -13.19 -0.61 5.62
CA PHE A 86 -13.88 0.18 6.65
C PHE A 86 -15.05 1.00 6.12
N ALA A 87 -15.10 1.25 4.82
CA ALA A 87 -16.27 1.82 4.16
C ALA A 87 -17.40 0.78 3.92
N GLY A 88 -17.20 -0.46 4.35
CA GLY A 88 -18.21 -1.51 4.25
C GLY A 88 -18.46 -2.04 2.85
N LYS A 89 -17.54 -1.83 1.92
CA LYS A 89 -17.69 -2.21 0.50
C LYS A 89 -17.47 -3.70 0.26
N LYS A 90 -18.30 -4.52 0.84
CA LYS A 90 -18.24 -6.00 0.82
C LYS A 90 -18.03 -6.60 -0.57
N ASP A 91 -18.72 -6.07 -1.58
CA ASP A 91 -18.69 -6.64 -2.93
C ASP A 91 -17.31 -6.60 -3.59
N LEU A 92 -16.44 -5.66 -3.18
CA LEU A 92 -15.06 -5.57 -3.67
C LEU A 92 -14.18 -6.73 -3.19
N PHE A 93 -14.57 -7.39 -2.11
CA PHE A 93 -13.79 -8.44 -1.44
C PHE A 93 -14.23 -9.85 -1.81
N ARG A 94 -15.14 -9.99 -2.77
CA ARG A 94 -15.65 -11.27 -3.22
C ARG A 94 -14.51 -12.15 -3.77
N GLY A 95 -14.42 -13.38 -3.25
CA GLY A 95 -13.38 -14.34 -3.63
C GLY A 95 -12.02 -14.12 -2.94
N LEU A 96 -11.87 -13.08 -2.13
CA LEU A 96 -10.64 -12.82 -1.36
C LEU A 96 -10.72 -13.50 0.03
N ALA A 97 -9.56 -13.68 0.66
CA ALA A 97 -9.46 -14.39 1.93
C ALA A 97 -10.37 -13.81 3.03
N ILE A 98 -10.51 -12.48 3.09
CA ILE A 98 -11.33 -11.80 4.09
C ILE A 98 -12.82 -12.09 3.99
N GLU A 99 -13.31 -12.50 2.82
CA GLU A 99 -14.74 -12.84 2.64
C GLU A 99 -15.20 -13.96 3.60
N LYS A 100 -14.31 -14.90 3.89
CA LYS A 100 -14.58 -16.02 4.81
C LYS A 100 -14.37 -15.66 6.28
N LEU A 101 -13.70 -14.55 6.57
CA LEU A 101 -13.33 -14.13 7.91
C LEU A 101 -14.28 -13.06 8.46
N GLU A 102 -14.66 -12.08 7.64
CA GLU A 102 -15.51 -10.98 8.05
C GLU A 102 -16.99 -11.32 7.87
N THR A 103 -17.78 -11.09 8.89
CA THR A 103 -19.22 -11.40 8.90
C THR A 103 -20.10 -10.16 8.95
N GLU A 104 -19.59 -9.03 9.48
CA GLU A 104 -20.42 -7.86 9.78
C GLU A 104 -20.38 -6.77 8.70
N TRP A 105 -19.22 -6.52 8.10
CA TRP A 105 -19.03 -5.51 7.07
C TRP A 105 -19.61 -4.13 7.43
N THR A 106 -19.31 -3.68 8.65
CA THR A 106 -19.79 -2.41 9.16
C THR A 106 -19.22 -1.25 8.37
N GLU A 107 -20.08 -0.29 8.00
CA GLU A 107 -19.67 0.95 7.34
C GLU A 107 -19.28 1.99 8.39
N TYR A 108 -18.02 2.43 8.34
CA TYR A 108 -17.49 3.51 9.16
C TYR A 108 -17.23 4.75 8.30
N PRO A 109 -17.33 5.97 8.84
CA PRO A 109 -16.77 7.14 8.16
C PRO A 109 -15.25 7.02 8.11
N VAL A 110 -14.67 7.19 6.91
CA VAL A 110 -13.24 7.08 6.67
C VAL A 110 -12.69 8.43 6.25
N LEU A 111 -11.73 8.93 7.00
CA LEU A 111 -10.94 10.11 6.65
C LEU A 111 -9.57 9.64 6.17
N HIS A 112 -9.30 9.82 4.90
CA HIS A 112 -8.09 9.34 4.25
C HIS A 112 -7.27 10.52 3.75
N PHE A 113 -6.06 10.70 4.28
CA PHE A 113 -5.14 11.77 3.94
C PHE A 113 -3.89 11.22 3.24
N ASP A 114 -3.51 11.85 2.14
CA ASP A 114 -2.26 11.58 1.43
C ASP A 114 -1.31 12.76 1.62
N MET A 115 -0.22 12.52 2.36
CA MET A 115 0.77 13.55 2.67
C MET A 115 1.79 13.77 1.55
N SER A 116 1.78 12.93 0.51
CA SER A 116 2.69 13.05 -0.64
C SER A 116 2.24 14.09 -1.69
N LEU A 117 1.06 14.69 -1.52
CA LEU A 117 0.48 15.62 -2.49
C LEU A 117 1.22 16.97 -2.57
N ALA A 118 1.92 17.38 -1.51
CA ALA A 118 2.72 18.60 -1.52
C ALA A 118 4.13 18.33 -2.04
N LYS A 119 4.56 19.12 -3.03
CA LYS A 119 5.93 19.12 -3.56
C LYS A 119 6.60 20.45 -3.21
N HIS A 120 7.92 20.44 -2.96
CA HIS A 120 8.68 21.63 -2.57
C HIS A 120 8.07 22.35 -1.38
N VAL A 121 7.97 21.64 -0.27
CA VAL A 121 7.12 21.99 0.86
C VAL A 121 7.74 23.09 1.70
N ASP A 122 7.11 24.26 1.71
CA ASP A 122 7.21 25.24 2.77
C ASP A 122 6.00 25.16 3.72
N LYS A 123 5.99 25.97 4.78
CA LYS A 123 4.90 25.98 5.75
C LYS A 123 3.55 26.29 5.11
N ASP A 124 3.47 27.29 4.26
CA ASP A 124 2.21 27.72 3.65
C ASP A 124 1.68 26.69 2.66
N THR A 125 2.56 26.06 1.89
CA THR A 125 2.19 24.98 0.98
C THR A 125 1.68 23.76 1.74
N LEU A 126 2.34 23.37 2.82
CA LEU A 126 1.90 22.26 3.66
C LEU A 126 0.54 22.53 4.30
N GLU A 127 0.37 23.70 4.91
CA GLU A 127 -0.91 24.10 5.52
C GLU A 127 -2.04 24.15 4.49
N SER A 128 -1.77 24.66 3.28
CA SER A 128 -2.75 24.72 2.18
C SER A 128 -3.15 23.33 1.71
N MET A 129 -2.21 22.40 1.60
CA MET A 129 -2.47 21.02 1.22
C MET A 129 -3.33 20.31 2.26
N LEU A 130 -3.02 20.47 3.54
CA LEU A 130 -3.80 19.89 4.64
C LEU A 130 -5.21 20.51 4.70
N SER A 131 -5.31 21.83 4.56
CA SER A 131 -6.58 22.54 4.50
C SER A 131 -7.46 22.08 3.35
N PHE A 132 -6.89 21.89 2.17
CA PHE A 132 -7.61 21.40 1.00
C PHE A 132 -8.21 20.00 1.22
N GLN A 133 -7.43 19.09 1.78
CA GLN A 133 -7.92 17.74 2.09
C GLN A 133 -9.02 17.76 3.18
N LEU A 134 -8.86 18.55 4.22
CA LEU A 134 -9.90 18.74 5.24
C LEU A 134 -11.18 19.31 4.63
N SER A 135 -11.09 20.28 3.73
CA SER A 135 -12.23 20.91 3.07
C SER A 135 -13.10 19.89 2.31
N GLY A 136 -12.48 18.90 1.67
CA GLY A 136 -13.21 17.83 0.99
C GLY A 136 -14.15 17.06 1.91
N TYR A 137 -13.69 16.74 3.10
CA TYR A 137 -14.51 16.05 4.10
C TYR A 137 -15.47 17.01 4.83
N GLU A 138 -15.08 18.26 5.02
CA GLU A 138 -15.95 19.29 5.63
C GLU A 138 -17.19 19.58 4.76
N GLN A 139 -17.11 19.39 3.45
CA GLN A 139 -18.28 19.44 2.57
C GLN A 139 -19.30 18.33 2.85
N ILE A 140 -18.84 17.19 3.36
CA ILE A 140 -19.70 16.06 3.71
C ILE A 140 -20.25 16.19 5.12
N TYR A 141 -19.40 16.50 6.12
CA TYR A 141 -19.75 16.47 7.54
C TYR A 141 -19.96 17.85 8.16
N GLY A 142 -19.56 18.89 7.47
CA GLY A 142 -19.60 20.26 7.98
C GLY A 142 -18.39 20.64 8.84
N LYS A 143 -18.33 21.88 9.23
CA LYS A 143 -17.28 22.48 10.04
C LYS A 143 -17.88 23.44 11.08
N ALA A 144 -17.39 23.42 12.31
CA ALA A 144 -17.71 24.42 13.30
C ALA A 144 -17.13 25.80 12.91
N GLU A 145 -17.85 26.89 13.15
CA GLU A 145 -17.40 28.25 12.80
C GLU A 145 -16.10 28.63 13.52
N GLU A 146 -15.91 28.15 14.74
CA GLU A 146 -14.72 28.39 15.57
C GLU A 146 -13.51 27.61 15.11
N ALA A 147 -13.69 26.54 14.30
CA ALA A 147 -12.63 25.68 13.84
C ALA A 147 -11.86 26.33 12.67
N VAL A 148 -10.88 27.17 13.00
CA VAL A 148 -10.07 27.91 12.03
C VAL A 148 -8.69 27.24 11.84
N LYS A 149 -8.04 26.83 12.91
CA LYS A 149 -6.76 26.14 12.88
C LYS A 149 -6.91 24.70 12.40
N LEU A 150 -5.86 24.14 11.81
CA LEU A 150 -5.87 22.77 11.27
C LEU A 150 -6.23 21.71 12.32
N ASN A 151 -5.68 21.82 13.53
CA ASN A 151 -6.00 20.91 14.63
C ASN A 151 -7.47 21.01 15.05
N ASP A 152 -8.02 22.21 15.15
CA ASP A 152 -9.43 22.42 15.50
C ASP A 152 -10.37 21.89 14.39
N ARG A 153 -9.99 22.08 13.14
CA ARG A 153 -10.73 21.55 11.98
C ARG A 153 -10.73 20.03 11.96
N MET A 154 -9.58 19.40 12.21
CA MET A 154 -9.48 17.94 12.30
C MET A 154 -10.32 17.38 13.45
N THR A 155 -10.27 18.00 14.63
CA THR A 155 -11.10 17.64 15.79
C THR A 155 -12.58 17.75 15.46
N SER A 156 -13.00 18.89 14.92
CA SER A 156 -14.39 19.14 14.51
C SER A 156 -14.87 18.10 13.51
N LEU A 157 -14.05 17.78 12.52
CA LEU A 157 -14.37 16.80 11.48
C LEU A 157 -14.60 15.40 12.05
N ILE A 158 -13.71 14.93 12.93
CA ILE A 158 -13.84 13.63 13.58
C ILE A 158 -15.13 13.57 14.41
N MET A 159 -15.38 14.58 15.22
CA MET A 159 -16.57 14.62 16.09
C MET A 159 -17.86 14.69 15.27
N ARG A 160 -17.92 15.48 14.21
CA ARG A 160 -19.09 15.59 13.34
C ARG A 160 -19.35 14.30 12.55
N ALA A 161 -18.32 13.68 12.03
CA ALA A 161 -18.45 12.39 11.33
C ALA A 161 -18.99 11.31 12.27
N ASN A 162 -18.51 11.26 13.51
CA ASN A 162 -19.01 10.36 14.54
C ASN A 162 -20.49 10.64 14.88
N GLU A 163 -20.83 11.88 15.11
CA GLU A 163 -22.20 12.28 15.46
C GLU A 163 -23.21 11.97 14.36
N GLN A 164 -22.87 12.33 13.10
CA GLN A 164 -23.77 12.15 11.96
C GLN A 164 -23.97 10.71 11.55
N THR A 165 -22.96 9.87 11.72
CA THR A 165 -23.02 8.44 11.32
C THR A 165 -23.42 7.52 12.47
N GLY A 166 -23.29 7.97 13.71
CA GLY A 166 -23.42 7.13 14.90
C GLY A 166 -22.32 6.06 15.01
N ARG A 167 -21.23 6.21 14.23
CA ARG A 167 -20.12 5.27 14.16
C ARG A 167 -18.81 5.97 14.56
N GLN A 168 -17.89 5.18 15.11
CA GLN A 168 -16.50 5.65 15.27
C GLN A 168 -15.84 5.89 13.92
N VAL A 169 -14.86 6.79 13.92
CA VAL A 169 -14.19 7.26 12.69
C VAL A 169 -12.91 6.48 12.44
N VAL A 170 -12.64 6.16 11.20
CA VAL A 170 -11.37 5.60 10.74
C VAL A 170 -10.54 6.71 10.12
N VAL A 171 -9.28 6.82 10.54
CA VAL A 171 -8.32 7.77 9.98
C VAL A 171 -7.15 7.01 9.34
N LEU A 172 -6.95 7.25 8.05
CA LEU A 172 -5.88 6.65 7.27
C LEU A 172 -4.95 7.77 6.79
N ILE A 173 -3.66 7.64 7.07
CA ILE A 173 -2.65 8.62 6.70
C ILE A 173 -1.56 7.93 5.90
N ASP A 174 -1.56 8.16 4.60
CA ASP A 174 -0.58 7.61 3.69
C ASP A 174 0.63 8.55 3.58
N GLU A 175 1.82 7.98 3.64
CA GLU A 175 3.10 8.69 3.55
C GLU A 175 3.23 9.86 4.56
N TYR A 176 3.00 9.56 5.84
CA TYR A 176 2.98 10.55 6.93
C TYR A 176 4.21 11.46 6.99
N ASP A 177 5.36 10.98 6.56
CA ASP A 177 6.66 11.62 6.63
C ASP A 177 7.05 12.38 5.32
N ALA A 178 6.29 12.21 4.26
CA ALA A 178 6.61 12.79 2.95
C ALA A 178 6.91 14.29 2.98
N PRO A 179 6.15 15.14 3.72
CA PRO A 179 6.47 16.57 3.79
C PRO A 179 7.79 16.91 4.45
N LEU A 180 8.37 16.01 5.24
CA LEU A 180 9.61 16.23 5.98
C LEU A 180 10.83 15.65 5.29
N LEU A 181 10.66 14.75 4.30
CA LEU A 181 11.77 14.02 3.70
C LEU A 181 12.78 14.94 2.99
N ASP A 182 12.31 15.95 2.29
CA ASP A 182 13.18 16.88 1.55
C ASP A 182 13.92 17.88 2.45
N VAL A 183 13.45 18.07 3.68
CA VAL A 183 14.00 19.04 4.64
C VAL A 183 14.66 18.39 5.86
N MET A 184 14.82 17.08 5.87
CA MET A 184 15.34 16.34 7.02
C MET A 184 16.75 16.77 7.46
N HIS A 185 17.54 17.30 6.55
CA HIS A 185 18.89 17.82 6.78
C HIS A 185 18.92 19.34 7.03
N GLU A 186 17.80 20.04 6.92
CA GLU A 186 17.70 21.48 7.07
C GLU A 186 17.36 21.86 8.51
N GLU A 187 18.26 22.64 9.16
CA GLU A 187 18.09 23.02 10.57
C GLU A 187 16.96 24.03 10.78
N THR A 188 16.62 24.82 9.76
CA THR A 188 15.62 25.89 9.85
C THR A 188 14.22 25.38 9.50
N ASP A 189 14.07 24.67 8.40
CA ASP A 189 12.75 24.30 7.85
C ASP A 189 12.18 23.07 8.54
N LEU A 190 13.00 22.09 8.90
CA LEU A 190 12.52 20.85 9.54
C LEU A 190 11.73 21.11 10.82
N PRO A 191 12.17 21.92 11.79
CA PRO A 191 11.39 22.18 12.99
C PRO A 191 10.05 22.86 12.73
N VAL A 192 9.98 23.74 11.74
CA VAL A 192 8.76 24.47 11.37
C VAL A 192 7.72 23.52 10.78
N LEU A 193 8.11 22.70 9.80
CA LEU A 193 7.23 21.72 9.16
C LEU A 193 6.84 20.61 10.13
N ARG A 194 7.76 20.16 10.96
CA ARG A 194 7.48 19.18 12.02
C ARG A 194 6.41 19.68 12.97
N ASN A 195 6.44 20.96 13.34
CA ASN A 195 5.44 21.55 14.22
C ASN A 195 4.06 21.60 13.58
N VAL A 196 3.96 21.93 12.30
CA VAL A 196 2.70 21.85 11.54
C VAL A 196 2.14 20.44 11.57
N MET A 197 2.98 19.44 11.33
CA MET A 197 2.56 18.04 11.35
C MET A 197 2.11 17.58 12.74
N ARG A 198 2.82 17.95 13.79
CA ARG A 198 2.42 17.64 15.18
C ARG A 198 1.04 18.21 15.50
N ASN A 199 0.79 19.46 15.15
CA ASN A 199 -0.50 20.09 15.38
C ASN A 199 -1.61 19.41 14.60
N PHE A 200 -1.36 19.03 13.36
CA PHE A 200 -2.33 18.32 12.54
C PHE A 200 -2.68 16.94 13.09
N TYR A 201 -1.72 16.20 13.63
CA TYR A 201 -1.94 14.86 14.18
C TYR A 201 -2.37 14.83 15.65
N SER A 202 -2.21 15.91 16.40
CA SER A 202 -2.54 15.96 17.83
C SER A 202 -4.00 15.57 18.15
N PRO A 203 -5.00 15.87 17.30
CA PRO A 203 -6.37 15.44 17.54
C PRO A 203 -6.58 13.93 17.60
N LEU A 204 -5.69 13.14 17.02
CA LEU A 204 -5.79 11.67 17.08
C LEU A 204 -5.70 11.13 18.51
N LYS A 205 -4.96 11.81 19.39
CA LYS A 205 -4.95 11.47 20.81
C LYS A 205 -6.21 11.98 21.52
N ALA A 206 -6.55 13.24 21.32
CA ALA A 206 -7.70 13.88 21.97
C ALA A 206 -9.03 13.23 21.57
N CYS A 207 -9.15 12.76 20.35
CA CYS A 207 -10.36 12.13 19.81
C CYS A 207 -10.39 10.60 19.96
N ASP A 208 -9.55 10.03 20.78
CA ASP A 208 -9.45 8.56 20.97
C ASP A 208 -10.80 7.85 21.13
N PRO A 209 -11.75 8.35 21.94
CA PRO A 209 -13.05 7.70 22.10
C PRO A 209 -13.90 7.64 20.81
N TYR A 210 -13.64 8.53 19.87
CA TYR A 210 -14.36 8.63 18.59
C TYR A 210 -13.71 7.84 17.47
N LEU A 211 -12.55 7.21 17.71
CA LEU A 211 -11.78 6.53 16.69
C LEU A 211 -11.97 5.02 16.76
N ARG A 212 -12.26 4.42 15.61
CA ARG A 212 -12.32 2.96 15.42
C ARG A 212 -10.93 2.39 15.09
N PHE A 213 -10.20 3.07 14.20
CA PHE A 213 -8.91 2.62 13.70
C PHE A 213 -8.11 3.80 13.13
N VAL A 214 -6.81 3.78 13.34
CA VAL A 214 -5.87 4.75 12.76
C VAL A 214 -4.71 3.99 12.16
N PHE A 215 -4.42 4.24 10.90
CA PHE A 215 -3.32 3.62 10.18
C PHE A 215 -2.44 4.67 9.53
N LEU A 216 -1.13 4.55 9.77
CA LEU A 216 -0.13 5.46 9.21
C LEU A 216 0.91 4.65 8.44
N THR A 217 1.24 5.13 7.25
CA THR A 217 2.36 4.58 6.47
C THR A 217 3.45 5.61 6.24
N GLY A 218 4.67 5.15 6.05
CA GLY A 218 5.80 5.99 5.71
C GLY A 218 7.04 5.20 5.30
N ILE A 219 8.11 5.91 5.05
CA ILE A 219 9.42 5.35 4.72
C ILE A 219 10.31 5.36 5.95
N THR A 220 10.22 6.42 6.75
CA THR A 220 11.08 6.67 7.91
C THR A 220 10.56 5.94 9.14
N LYS A 221 11.47 5.42 9.94
CA LYS A 221 11.13 4.86 11.25
C LYS A 221 10.44 5.91 12.11
N PHE A 222 9.35 5.51 12.71
CA PHE A 222 8.46 6.37 13.49
C PHE A 222 9.18 7.21 14.56
N SER A 223 10.10 6.62 15.30
CA SER A 223 10.83 7.26 16.41
C SER A 223 11.76 8.41 16.00
N GLN A 224 12.11 8.50 14.72
CA GLN A 224 13.12 9.46 14.24
C GLN A 224 12.58 10.87 13.98
N LEU A 225 11.30 11.02 13.74
CA LEU A 225 10.69 12.32 13.40
C LEU A 225 10.01 13.00 14.59
N SER A 226 9.79 12.32 15.70
CA SER A 226 9.18 12.86 16.92
C SER A 226 7.83 13.55 16.70
N ILE A 227 7.09 13.18 15.64
CA ILE A 227 5.80 13.77 15.29
C ILE A 227 4.69 13.24 16.20
N PHE A 228 4.79 11.99 16.63
CA PHE A 228 3.78 11.27 17.40
C PHE A 228 4.21 10.95 18.84
N SER A 229 5.09 11.76 19.41
CA SER A 229 5.59 11.54 20.78
C SER A 229 4.48 11.45 21.84
N GLU A 230 3.30 11.99 21.54
CA GLU A 230 2.13 11.94 22.41
C GLU A 230 1.25 10.71 22.22
N LEU A 231 1.39 9.98 21.12
CA LEU A 231 0.66 8.73 20.85
C LEU A 231 1.49 7.53 21.34
N ASN A 232 1.39 7.23 22.61
CA ASN A 232 2.18 6.17 23.26
C ASN A 232 1.73 4.75 22.93
N ASN A 233 0.57 4.58 22.30
CA ASN A 233 -0.08 3.30 22.06
C ASN A 233 -0.07 2.86 20.59
N ILE A 234 0.76 3.47 19.74
CA ILE A 234 0.91 3.06 18.35
C ILE A 234 1.66 1.74 18.28
N LEU A 235 1.04 0.76 17.64
CA LEU A 235 1.67 -0.51 17.31
C LEU A 235 2.46 -0.37 16.01
N ASN A 236 3.77 -0.43 16.09
CA ASN A 236 4.63 -0.49 14.92
C ASN A 236 4.71 -1.93 14.41
N ILE A 237 3.99 -2.23 13.33
CA ILE A 237 3.93 -3.56 12.74
C ILE A 237 5.07 -3.84 11.75
N SER A 238 5.93 -2.87 11.49
CA SER A 238 6.96 -2.94 10.43
C SER A 238 7.90 -4.12 10.56
N MET A 239 8.23 -4.52 11.79
CA MET A 239 9.18 -5.61 12.08
C MET A 239 8.54 -6.78 12.82
N LEU A 240 7.23 -6.83 12.94
CA LEU A 240 6.53 -7.94 13.57
C LEU A 240 6.39 -9.10 12.59
N LYS A 241 6.80 -10.30 13.04
CA LYS A 241 6.76 -11.53 12.22
C LYS A 241 5.43 -11.80 11.53
N PRO A 242 4.25 -11.66 12.19
CA PRO A 242 2.97 -11.88 11.55
C PRO A 242 2.69 -10.96 10.36
N TYR A 243 3.40 -9.83 10.26
CA TYR A 243 3.24 -8.82 9.22
C TYR A 243 4.43 -8.72 8.26
N ALA A 244 5.35 -9.68 8.29
CA ALA A 244 6.54 -9.67 7.43
C ALA A 244 6.21 -9.54 5.95
N ALA A 245 5.14 -10.19 5.50
CA ALA A 245 4.70 -10.23 4.10
C ALA A 245 3.46 -9.37 3.82
N ILE A 246 3.15 -8.39 4.67
CA ILE A 246 1.96 -7.53 4.48
C ILE A 246 2.03 -6.70 3.20
N CYS A 247 3.23 -6.27 2.82
CA CYS A 247 3.54 -5.60 1.56
C CYS A 247 4.65 -6.37 0.84
N GLY A 248 4.67 -6.25 -0.48
CA GLY A 248 5.55 -7.03 -1.33
C GLY A 248 4.91 -8.35 -1.76
N ILE A 249 5.67 -9.15 -2.47
CA ILE A 249 5.19 -10.44 -3.00
C ILE A 249 6.15 -11.53 -2.54
N THR A 250 5.62 -12.54 -1.86
CA THR A 250 6.43 -13.69 -1.45
C THR A 250 6.62 -14.67 -2.61
N GLN A 251 7.64 -15.53 -2.49
CA GLN A 251 7.86 -16.63 -3.43
C GLN A 251 6.60 -17.51 -3.58
N GLU A 252 5.96 -17.83 -2.47
CA GLU A 252 4.73 -18.64 -2.46
C GLU A 252 3.59 -17.94 -3.18
N GLU A 253 3.33 -16.68 -2.89
CA GLU A 253 2.31 -15.88 -3.57
C GLU A 253 2.56 -15.79 -5.07
N MET A 254 3.81 -15.58 -5.47
CA MET A 254 4.18 -15.54 -6.89
C MET A 254 3.90 -16.88 -7.59
N GLN A 255 4.29 -17.99 -6.98
CA GLN A 255 4.07 -19.32 -7.53
C GLN A 255 2.61 -19.72 -7.56
N GLU A 256 1.82 -19.36 -6.56
CA GLU A 256 0.40 -19.71 -6.48
C GLU A 256 -0.50 -18.82 -7.34
N GLN A 257 -0.23 -17.51 -7.37
CA GLN A 257 -1.12 -16.53 -7.98
C GLN A 257 -0.65 -16.03 -9.35
N MET A 258 0.60 -16.25 -9.70
CA MET A 258 1.23 -15.69 -10.91
C MET A 258 1.82 -16.75 -11.84
N THR A 259 1.41 -18.00 -11.74
CA THR A 259 1.95 -19.12 -12.53
C THR A 259 1.89 -18.85 -14.04
N ALA A 260 0.75 -18.37 -14.54
CA ALA A 260 0.57 -18.09 -15.96
C ALA A 260 1.46 -16.93 -16.45
N TYR A 261 1.73 -15.95 -15.61
CA TYR A 261 2.66 -14.85 -15.91
C TYR A 261 4.10 -15.33 -15.98
N ILE A 262 4.49 -16.23 -15.08
CA ILE A 262 5.82 -16.85 -15.08
C ILE A 262 6.01 -17.66 -16.36
N GLU A 263 5.03 -18.46 -16.78
CA GLU A 263 5.06 -19.25 -18.00
C GLU A 263 5.16 -18.37 -19.25
N ARG A 264 4.40 -17.26 -19.30
CA ARG A 264 4.47 -16.29 -20.39
C ARG A 264 5.84 -15.63 -20.49
N LEU A 265 6.40 -15.21 -19.36
CA LEU A 265 7.75 -14.63 -19.31
C LEU A 265 8.81 -15.65 -19.76
N ALA A 266 8.70 -16.90 -19.31
CA ALA A 266 9.61 -17.98 -19.71
C ALA A 266 9.61 -18.19 -21.23
N VAL A 267 8.45 -18.20 -21.87
CA VAL A 267 8.31 -18.29 -23.32
C VAL A 267 8.96 -17.08 -24.01
N SER A 268 8.66 -15.87 -23.52
CA SER A 268 9.23 -14.64 -24.09
C SER A 268 10.74 -14.58 -24.00
N GLN A 269 11.33 -15.09 -22.93
CA GLN A 269 12.78 -15.08 -22.70
C GLN A 269 13.48 -16.35 -23.20
N GLU A 270 12.76 -17.27 -23.82
CA GLU A 270 13.28 -18.57 -24.30
C GLU A 270 14.00 -19.36 -23.18
N MET A 271 13.41 -19.35 -21.98
CA MET A 271 13.91 -20.04 -20.80
C MET A 271 12.94 -21.11 -20.32
N SER A 272 13.45 -22.07 -19.54
CA SER A 272 12.60 -22.97 -18.76
C SER A 272 11.92 -22.19 -17.62
N LYS A 273 10.86 -22.79 -17.03
CA LYS A 273 10.19 -22.21 -15.86
C LYS A 273 11.17 -22.06 -14.69
N GLU A 274 12.01 -23.05 -14.46
CA GLU A 274 13.00 -23.07 -13.38
C GLU A 274 14.06 -21.97 -13.56
N GLU A 275 14.57 -21.79 -14.77
CA GLU A 275 15.50 -20.71 -15.11
C GLU A 275 14.86 -19.35 -14.93
N THR A 276 13.60 -19.19 -15.33
CA THR A 276 12.84 -17.94 -15.16
C THR A 276 12.66 -17.60 -13.69
N LEU A 277 12.28 -18.55 -12.85
CA LEU A 277 12.16 -18.38 -11.41
C LEU A 277 13.51 -17.98 -10.78
N GLN A 278 14.60 -18.60 -11.19
CA GLN A 278 15.93 -18.27 -10.69
C GLN A 278 16.33 -16.83 -11.08
N LYS A 279 16.06 -16.41 -12.32
CA LYS A 279 16.34 -15.04 -12.78
C LYS A 279 15.50 -13.99 -12.06
N LEU A 280 14.22 -14.26 -11.82
CA LEU A 280 13.35 -13.39 -11.02
C LEU A 280 13.89 -13.22 -9.61
N LYS A 281 14.31 -14.31 -8.99
CA LYS A 281 14.89 -14.30 -7.64
C LYS A 281 16.17 -13.47 -7.59
N GLU A 282 17.10 -13.68 -8.51
CA GLU A 282 18.35 -12.93 -8.58
C GLU A 282 18.15 -11.44 -8.77
N LYS A 283 17.13 -11.02 -9.54
CA LYS A 283 16.90 -9.62 -9.88
C LYS A 283 16.02 -8.86 -8.88
N TYR A 284 15.00 -9.49 -8.32
CA TYR A 284 13.92 -8.75 -7.65
C TYR A 284 13.64 -9.20 -6.22
N ASP A 285 14.24 -10.27 -5.76
CA ASP A 285 14.18 -10.75 -4.39
C ASP A 285 15.23 -10.03 -3.50
N GLY A 286 15.18 -10.29 -2.21
CA GLY A 286 16.20 -9.88 -1.24
C GLY A 286 15.71 -8.90 -0.18
N TYR A 287 14.41 -8.70 -0.04
CA TYR A 287 13.85 -7.88 1.02
C TYR A 287 13.43 -8.73 2.22
N HIS A 288 13.92 -8.37 3.40
CA HIS A 288 13.63 -9.04 4.66
C HIS A 288 13.31 -7.99 5.72
N PHE A 289 12.13 -8.09 6.33
CA PHE A 289 11.66 -7.11 7.32
C PHE A 289 11.64 -7.67 8.74
N THR A 290 11.77 -8.98 8.89
CA THR A 290 11.84 -9.68 10.16
C THR A 290 12.95 -10.73 10.13
N TRP A 291 13.25 -11.37 11.28
CA TRP A 291 14.16 -12.50 11.31
C TRP A 291 13.57 -13.62 12.19
N PRO A 292 13.38 -14.82 11.68
CA PRO A 292 13.44 -15.21 10.26
C PRO A 292 12.35 -14.53 9.42
N SER A 293 12.58 -14.40 8.13
CA SER A 293 11.65 -13.76 7.19
C SER A 293 11.54 -14.59 5.91
N PRO A 294 10.36 -14.67 5.28
CA PRO A 294 10.25 -15.16 3.91
C PRO A 294 10.97 -14.21 2.95
N ASP A 295 11.39 -14.74 1.81
CA ASP A 295 11.91 -13.95 0.71
C ASP A 295 10.79 -13.10 0.10
N ILE A 296 11.02 -11.81 -0.03
CA ILE A 296 10.03 -10.85 -0.49
C ILE A 296 10.56 -10.13 -1.73
N TYR A 297 9.78 -10.19 -2.80
CA TYR A 297 10.04 -9.49 -4.05
C TYR A 297 9.53 -8.06 -3.98
N ASN A 298 10.27 -7.13 -4.61
CA ASN A 298 9.76 -5.79 -4.86
C ASN A 298 8.58 -5.88 -5.84
N PRO A 299 7.36 -5.48 -5.43
CA PRO A 299 6.17 -5.65 -6.25
C PRO A 299 6.21 -4.79 -7.52
N PHE A 300 6.76 -3.58 -7.46
CA PHE A 300 6.87 -2.72 -8.63
C PHE A 300 7.75 -3.36 -9.71
N SER A 301 8.92 -3.84 -9.33
CA SER A 301 9.84 -4.50 -10.27
C SER A 301 9.26 -5.78 -10.84
N LEU A 302 8.67 -6.62 -10.00
CA LEU A 302 8.09 -7.89 -10.41
C LEU A 302 6.90 -7.70 -11.37
N LEU A 303 5.97 -6.81 -11.03
CA LEU A 303 4.80 -6.53 -11.87
C LEU A 303 5.18 -5.91 -13.22
N ASN A 304 6.20 -5.04 -13.26
CA ASN A 304 6.72 -4.49 -14.52
C ASN A 304 7.36 -5.57 -15.37
N ALA A 305 8.12 -6.50 -14.79
CA ALA A 305 8.69 -7.62 -15.52
C ALA A 305 7.62 -8.47 -16.20
N PHE A 306 6.54 -8.77 -15.50
CA PHE A 306 5.41 -9.52 -16.06
C PHE A 306 4.58 -8.71 -17.06
N ALA A 307 4.38 -7.43 -16.83
CA ALA A 307 3.64 -6.57 -17.76
C ALA A 307 4.36 -6.40 -19.09
N ASN A 308 5.68 -6.32 -19.08
CA ASN A 308 6.52 -6.10 -20.27
C ASN A 308 7.10 -7.39 -20.84
N ASP A 309 6.95 -8.52 -20.17
CA ASP A 309 7.59 -9.81 -20.49
C ASP A 309 9.11 -9.68 -20.66
N GLU A 310 9.75 -8.84 -19.84
CA GLU A 310 11.17 -8.55 -19.86
C GLU A 310 11.77 -8.47 -18.46
N LEU A 311 13.01 -8.94 -18.31
CA LEU A 311 13.80 -8.89 -17.09
C LEU A 311 14.74 -7.67 -17.10
N ASN A 312 14.24 -6.51 -16.66
CA ASN A 312 14.98 -5.25 -16.61
C ASN A 312 15.19 -4.75 -15.18
N ASN A 313 16.04 -3.76 -15.00
CA ASN A 313 16.29 -3.08 -13.73
C ASN A 313 15.27 -1.95 -13.53
N TYR A 314 14.01 -2.27 -13.26
CA TYR A 314 12.91 -1.31 -13.14
C TYR A 314 13.06 -0.36 -11.93
N TRP A 315 13.78 -0.77 -10.90
CA TRP A 315 14.00 0.03 -9.70
C TRP A 315 14.77 1.32 -9.95
N PHE A 316 15.81 1.27 -10.80
CA PHE A 316 16.71 2.40 -11.03
C PHE A 316 16.08 3.57 -11.79
N GLY A 317 15.03 3.37 -12.54
CA GLY A 317 14.35 4.42 -13.31
C GLY A 317 13.48 5.37 -12.47
N SER A 318 13.32 5.14 -11.18
CA SER A 318 12.24 5.76 -10.42
C SER A 318 12.53 6.09 -8.96
N GLY A 319 13.60 5.57 -8.39
CA GLY A 319 14.03 5.88 -7.03
C GLY A 319 15.18 6.88 -7.06
N THR A 320 15.15 7.92 -6.24
CA THR A 320 16.31 8.78 -6.04
C THR A 320 17.28 8.07 -5.10
N PRO A 321 18.39 7.52 -5.60
CA PRO A 321 19.47 7.02 -4.75
C PRO A 321 19.96 8.08 -3.76
N THR A 322 19.84 9.35 -4.14
CA THR A 322 20.17 10.54 -3.34
C THR A 322 19.45 10.53 -1.99
N TYR A 323 18.16 10.25 -1.97
CA TYR A 323 17.40 10.19 -0.73
C TYR A 323 17.92 9.10 0.23
N LEU A 324 18.17 7.91 -0.29
CA LEU A 324 18.70 6.80 0.50
C LEU A 324 20.09 7.13 1.05
N ILE A 325 20.95 7.76 0.24
CA ILE A 325 22.29 8.21 0.63
C ILE A 325 22.20 9.28 1.72
N GLU A 326 21.31 10.25 1.58
CA GLU A 326 21.09 11.30 2.58
C GLU A 326 20.56 10.73 3.91
N MET A 327 19.63 9.78 3.83
CA MET A 327 19.13 9.06 5.00
C MET A 327 20.23 8.27 5.70
N LEU A 328 21.04 7.53 4.97
CA LEU A 328 22.16 6.77 5.51
C LEU A 328 23.23 7.67 6.15
N ARG A 329 23.50 8.82 5.55
CA ARG A 329 24.42 9.82 6.13
C ARG A 329 23.87 10.45 7.41
N LYS A 330 22.59 10.83 7.43
CA LYS A 330 21.95 11.46 8.59
C LYS A 330 21.91 10.52 9.80
N PHE A 331 21.78 9.24 9.59
CA PHE A 331 21.68 8.23 10.66
C PHE A 331 23.00 7.50 10.93
N HIS A 332 24.11 8.02 10.41
CA HIS A 332 25.47 7.47 10.64
C HIS A 332 25.60 5.97 10.34
N VAL A 333 24.93 5.51 9.29
CA VAL A 333 25.01 4.11 8.82
C VAL A 333 26.09 3.95 7.74
N LEU A 334 26.63 5.06 7.24
CA LEU A 334 27.82 5.14 6.36
C LEU A 334 28.86 6.03 6.98
#